data_10a493823e56f5187ed5a2013d6a1255
#
_entry.id   10a493823e56f5187ed5a2013d6a1255
#
_cell.length_a   1.000
_cell.length_b   1.000
_cell.length_c   1.000
_cell.angle_alpha   90.00
_cell.angle_beta   90.00
_cell.angle_gamma   90.00
#
_symmetry.space_group_name_H-M   'P 1'
#
loop_
_entity.id
_entity.type
_entity.pdbx_description
1 polymer ?
#
loop_
_entity_poly.entity_id
_entity_poly.type
_entity_poly.pdbx_seq_one_letter_code
_entity_poly.pdbx_strand_id
1 'polypeptide(L)' 'MELQQEREQLVATARTMNASGINQGTSGNLSLRIPGGLLITPSSLPYEQMGLEDPGAIDVDG' A
#
# COMPACT_ATOMS: atom_id res chain seq x y z
N MET A 1 -13.10 4.78 -8.43
CA MET A 1 -11.63 4.71 -8.30
C MET A 1 -11.17 3.37 -8.77
N GLU A 2 -10.17 3.35 -9.61
CA GLU A 2 -9.59 2.13 -10.13
C GLU A 2 -8.92 1.34 -9.01
N LEU A 3 -9.14 0.03 -8.99
CA LEU A 3 -8.54 -0.86 -8.00
C LEU A 3 -8.97 -0.52 -6.58
N GLN A 4 -10.21 -0.06 -6.41
CA GLN A 4 -10.65 0.41 -5.10
C GLN A 4 -10.55 -0.68 -4.04
N GLN A 5 -10.98 -1.90 -4.36
CA GLN A 5 -10.92 -2.99 -3.38
C GLN A 5 -9.48 -3.32 -3.00
N GLU A 6 -8.62 -3.36 -4.00
CA GLU A 6 -7.20 -3.64 -3.78
C GLU A 6 -6.55 -2.53 -2.95
N ARG A 7 -6.91 -1.29 -3.24
CA ARG A 7 -6.37 -0.16 -2.48
C ARG A 7 -6.85 -0.19 -1.04
N GLU A 8 -8.12 -0.51 -0.81
CA GLU A 8 -8.65 -0.63 0.54
C GLU A 8 -7.94 -1.72 1.31
N GLN A 9 -7.70 -2.87 0.68
CA GLN A 9 -7.02 -3.97 1.32
C GLN A 9 -5.58 -3.59 1.69
N LEU A 10 -4.87 -2.95 0.77
CA LEU A 10 -3.49 -2.59 1.01
C LEU A 10 -3.35 -1.56 2.13
N VAL A 11 -4.19 -0.53 2.11
CA VAL A 11 -4.15 0.51 3.13
C VAL A 11 -4.54 -0.06 4.49
N ALA A 12 -5.56 -0.91 4.54
CA ALA A 12 -5.98 -1.52 5.79
C ALA A 12 -4.87 -2.40 6.37
N THR A 13 -4.20 -3.16 5.52
CA THR A 13 -3.08 -3.99 5.96
C THR A 13 -1.94 -3.13 6.49
N ALA A 14 -1.62 -2.05 5.80
CA ALA A 14 -0.56 -1.15 6.21
C ALA A 14 -0.85 -0.55 7.58
N ARG A 15 -2.08 -0.11 7.80
CA ARG A 15 -2.46 0.47 9.08
C ARG A 15 -2.44 -0.56 10.20
N THR A 16 -2.87 -1.77 9.90
CA THR A 16 -2.85 -2.84 10.89
C THR A 16 -1.42 -3.17 11.31
N MET A 17 -0.52 -3.28 10.35
CA MET A 17 0.88 -3.57 10.65
C MET A 17 1.52 -2.44 11.46
N ASN A 18 1.20 -1.21 11.11
CA ASN A 18 1.74 -0.06 11.84
C ASN A 18 1.22 -0.04 13.27
N ALA A 19 -0.07 -0.31 13.46
CA ALA A 19 -0.67 -0.30 14.80
C ALA A 19 -0.13 -1.41 15.67
N SER A 20 0.24 -2.55 15.09
CA SER A 20 0.75 -3.69 15.85
C SER A 20 2.23 -3.54 16.20
N GLY A 21 2.90 -2.53 15.67
CA GLY A 21 4.31 -2.30 15.96
C GLY A 21 5.27 -3.16 15.17
N ILE A 22 4.76 -3.99 14.27
CA ILE A 22 5.61 -4.86 13.48
C ILE A 22 6.48 -4.05 12.53
N ASN A 23 5.91 -2.97 12.01
CA ASN A 23 6.60 -2.12 11.05
C ASN A 23 6.58 -0.70 11.56
N GLN A 24 7.58 -0.36 12.35
CA GLN A 24 7.64 0.97 12.96
C GLN A 24 8.25 1.97 12.01
N GLY A 25 7.58 3.11 11.88
CA GLY A 25 8.08 4.18 11.04
C GLY A 25 7.74 3.95 9.58
N THR A 26 8.52 4.56 8.72
CA THR A 26 8.29 4.53 7.28
C THR A 26 9.26 3.63 6.55
N SER A 27 9.97 2.80 7.27
CA SER A 27 10.95 1.93 6.66
C SER A 27 10.24 0.72 6.05
N GLY A 28 10.31 0.60 4.76
CA GLY A 28 9.73 -0.52 4.07
C GLY A 28 8.41 -0.17 3.40
N ASN A 29 8.17 -0.83 2.31
CA ASN A 29 6.95 -0.66 1.53
C ASN A 29 6.14 -1.93 1.57
N LEU A 30 4.83 -1.79 1.48
CA LEU A 30 3.95 -2.92 1.24
C LEU A 30 3.55 -2.95 -0.22
N SER A 31 3.35 -4.14 -0.72
CA SER A 31 2.88 -4.31 -2.08
C SER A 31 1.79 -5.37 -2.12
N LEU A 32 0.88 -5.23 -3.07
CA LEU A 32 -0.19 -6.17 -3.29
C LEU A 32 -0.21 -6.51 -4.77
N ARG A 33 -0.21 -7.80 -5.07
CA ARG A 33 -0.26 -8.23 -6.45
C ARG A 33 -1.63 -7.94 -7.05
N ILE A 34 -1.63 -7.33 -8.21
CA ILE A 34 -2.84 -7.03 -8.98
C ILE A 34 -2.67 -7.61 -10.38
N PRO A 35 -3.74 -7.74 -11.15
CA PRO A 35 -3.60 -8.23 -12.52
C PRO A 35 -2.66 -7.33 -13.31
N GLY A 36 -1.62 -7.94 -13.86
CA GLY A 36 -0.65 -7.23 -14.68
C GLY A 36 0.41 -6.47 -13.92
N GLY A 37 0.42 -6.49 -12.59
CA GLY A 37 1.42 -5.71 -11.89
C GLY A 37 1.35 -5.78 -10.38
N LEU A 38 1.74 -4.69 -9.76
CA LEU A 38 1.77 -4.55 -8.30
C LEU A 38 1.20 -3.19 -7.90
N LEU A 39 0.55 -3.16 -6.75
CA LEU A 39 0.12 -1.93 -6.11
C LEU A 39 1.05 -1.72 -4.91
N ILE A 40 1.71 -0.56 -4.84
CA ILE A 40 2.78 -0.34 -3.87
C ILE A 40 2.48 0.92 -3.06
N THR A 41 2.72 0.85 -1.75
CA THR A 41 2.57 2.01 -0.88
C THR A 41 3.74 2.97 -1.07
N PRO A 42 3.51 4.29 -0.95
CA PRO A 42 4.61 5.26 -1.03
C PRO A 42 5.52 5.15 0.19
N SER A 43 6.82 5.23 -0.03
CA SER A 43 7.79 5.00 1.03
C SER A 43 7.94 6.17 2.00
N SER A 44 7.51 7.36 1.60
CA SER A 44 7.73 8.55 2.42
C SER A 44 6.48 8.98 3.19
N LEU A 45 5.37 8.28 3.02
CA LEU A 45 4.10 8.67 3.64
C LEU A 45 3.78 7.72 4.80
N PRO A 46 3.56 8.26 6.02
CA PRO A 46 3.17 7.41 7.14
C PRO A 46 1.86 6.69 6.85
N TYR A 47 1.78 5.42 7.25
CA TYR A 47 0.64 4.60 6.93
C TYR A 47 -0.67 5.16 7.49
N GLU A 48 -0.61 5.78 8.66
CA GLU A 48 -1.80 6.34 9.27
C GLU A 48 -2.37 7.54 8.53
N GLN A 49 -1.54 8.17 7.67
CA GLN A 49 -1.98 9.31 6.86
C GLN A 49 -2.30 8.91 5.43
N MET A 50 -2.16 7.63 5.11
CA MET A 50 -2.32 7.16 3.74
C MET A 50 -3.79 7.07 3.36
N GLY A 51 -4.14 7.66 2.22
CA GLY A 51 -5.46 7.52 1.63
C GLY A 51 -5.47 6.47 0.54
N LEU A 52 -6.64 6.16 0.01
CA LEU A 52 -6.78 5.13 -1.01
C LEU A 52 -6.10 5.50 -2.31
N GLU A 53 -5.92 6.78 -2.58
CA GLU A 53 -5.29 7.25 -3.81
C GLU A 53 -3.76 7.25 -3.73
N ASP A 54 -3.20 7.07 -2.56
CA ASP A 54 -1.75 7.20 -2.39
C ASP A 54 -0.95 6.02 -2.94
N PRO A 55 -1.40 4.76 -2.80
CA PRO A 55 -0.66 3.66 -3.41
C PRO A 55 -0.66 3.77 -4.92
N GLY A 56 0.49 3.49 -5.52
CA GLY A 56 0.66 3.54 -6.95
C GLY A 56 0.71 2.17 -7.58
N ALA A 57 0.19 2.05 -8.79
CA ALA A 57 0.21 0.79 -9.53
C ALA A 57 1.42 0.76 -10.45
N ILE A 58 2.11 -0.38 -10.46
CA ILE A 58 3.27 -0.60 -11.31
C ILE A 58 2.97 -1.75 -12.24
N ASP A 59 3.25 -1.56 -13.53
CA ASP A 59 3.06 -2.57 -14.55
C ASP A 59 4.29 -3.45 -14.60
N VAL A 60 4.12 -4.70 -14.18
CA VAL A 60 5.24 -5.63 -14.10
C VAL A 60 5.45 -6.37 -15.41
N ASP A 61 4.39 -6.52 -16.18
CA ASP A 61 4.47 -7.26 -17.45
C ASP A 61 4.92 -6.37 -18.61
N GLY A 62 5.07 -5.17 -18.36
CA GLY A 62 5.43 -4.12 -19.22
C GLY A 62 6.14 -4.19 -20.42
#